data_fc03681282acd05b47d88aac2afc76be
#
_entry.id   fc03681282acd05b47d88aac2afc76be
#
_cell.length_a   1.000
_cell.length_b   1.000
_cell.length_c   1.000
_cell.angle_alpha   90.00
_cell.angle_beta   90.00
_cell.angle_gamma   90.00
#
_symmetry.space_group_name_H-M   'P 1'
#
loop_
_entity.id
_entity.type
_entity.pdbx_description
1 polymer ?
#
loop_
_entity_poly.entity_id
_entity_poly.type
_entity_poly.pdbx_seq_one_letter_code
_entity_poly.pdbx_strand_id
1 'polypeptide(L)'
;MSADCCFSTLLSAAQRGWLACDGDEALLSLALPIEGIDPLLALPQLAEQESLQVLWDSAPGLCLAAAGPCQELELAGSRRFEQAQRFADLCLSRLHDTAADSPAHARPRVLLRFRFFDQVSERRRSEAVVPSVQAVLPRWQLSRQGRRGWLRLNGVVSSAADCREL
;
A
#
# COMPACT_ATOMS: atom_id res chain seq x y z
N MET A 1 -1.68 -15.78 -17.78
CA MET A 1 -2.94 -15.76 -17.00
C MET A 1 -3.79 -14.65 -17.61
N SER A 2 -5.05 -14.87 -17.97
CA SER A 2 -5.88 -13.83 -18.58
C SER A 2 -6.32 -12.81 -17.49
N ALA A 3 -6.62 -11.56 -17.89
CA ALA A 3 -7.08 -10.52 -16.98
C ALA A 3 -8.35 -10.94 -16.21
N ASP A 4 -9.27 -11.62 -16.86
CA ASP A 4 -10.51 -12.11 -16.24
C ASP A 4 -10.23 -13.14 -15.12
N CYS A 5 -9.22 -14.00 -15.29
CA CYS A 5 -8.82 -14.97 -14.27
C CYS A 5 -8.21 -14.28 -13.05
N CYS A 6 -7.42 -13.22 -13.25
CA CYS A 6 -6.86 -12.42 -12.16
C CYS A 6 -7.97 -11.71 -11.37
N PHE A 7 -8.90 -11.07 -12.06
CA PHE A 7 -10.01 -10.37 -11.42
C PHE A 7 -10.89 -11.32 -10.59
N SER A 8 -11.29 -12.46 -11.14
CA SER A 8 -12.10 -13.44 -10.43
C SER A 8 -11.39 -13.99 -9.17
N THR A 9 -10.08 -14.15 -9.25
CA THR A 9 -9.26 -14.61 -8.12
C THR A 9 -9.23 -13.56 -7.01
N LEU A 10 -8.99 -12.29 -7.35
CA LEU A 10 -8.97 -11.18 -6.38
C LEU A 10 -10.36 -10.97 -5.77
N LEU A 11 -11.42 -10.96 -6.56
CA LEU A 11 -12.80 -10.84 -6.07
C LEU A 11 -13.16 -11.95 -5.07
N SER A 12 -12.82 -13.20 -5.42
CA SER A 12 -13.05 -14.33 -4.51
C SER A 12 -12.24 -14.23 -3.22
N ALA A 13 -11.01 -13.71 -3.29
CA ALA A 13 -10.18 -13.45 -2.11
C ALA A 13 -10.76 -12.33 -1.25
N ALA A 14 -11.25 -11.23 -1.85
CA ALA A 14 -11.89 -10.13 -1.15
C ALA A 14 -13.14 -10.59 -0.40
N GLN A 15 -14.02 -11.33 -1.07
CA GLN A 15 -15.23 -11.87 -0.43
C GLN A 15 -14.93 -12.81 0.74
N ARG A 16 -13.97 -13.72 0.58
CA ARG A 16 -13.55 -14.62 1.67
C ARG A 16 -12.92 -13.84 2.82
N GLY A 17 -12.07 -12.85 2.53
CA GLY A 17 -11.45 -12.01 3.53
C GLY A 17 -12.45 -11.19 4.33
N TRP A 18 -13.43 -10.59 3.66
CA TRP A 18 -14.50 -9.84 4.31
C TRP A 18 -15.38 -10.74 5.20
N LEU A 19 -15.78 -11.93 4.71
CA LEU A 19 -16.54 -12.88 5.50
C LEU A 19 -15.76 -13.39 6.71
N ALA A 20 -14.45 -13.52 6.61
CA ALA A 20 -13.59 -13.90 7.75
C ALA A 20 -13.49 -12.80 8.83
N CYS A 21 -13.91 -11.57 8.51
CA CYS A 21 -14.03 -10.45 9.44
C CYS A 21 -15.49 -10.25 9.91
N ASP A 22 -16.30 -11.31 9.96
CA ASP A 22 -17.71 -11.31 10.39
C ASP A 22 -18.63 -10.40 9.57
N GLY A 23 -18.21 -9.96 8.39
CA GLY A 23 -18.95 -9.07 7.50
C GLY A 23 -18.97 -7.60 7.95
N ASP A 24 -18.15 -7.24 8.94
CA ASP A 24 -17.94 -5.86 9.37
C ASP A 24 -16.94 -5.13 8.46
N GLU A 25 -16.72 -3.83 8.72
CA GLU A 25 -15.71 -3.07 8.03
C GLU A 25 -14.32 -3.70 8.24
N ALA A 26 -13.68 -4.10 7.14
CA ALA A 26 -12.42 -4.79 7.14
C ALA A 26 -11.38 -4.08 6.26
N LEU A 27 -10.16 -3.94 6.76
CA LEU A 27 -9.00 -3.54 5.98
C LEU A 27 -8.38 -4.81 5.38
N LEU A 28 -8.56 -5.00 4.08
CA LEU A 28 -8.10 -6.20 3.37
C LEU A 28 -6.79 -5.94 2.61
N SER A 29 -5.95 -6.96 2.55
CA SER A 29 -4.79 -7.02 1.65
C SER A 29 -4.90 -8.25 0.77
N LEU A 30 -5.18 -8.03 -0.50
CA LEU A 30 -5.25 -9.07 -1.52
C LEU A 30 -3.88 -9.20 -2.19
N ALA A 31 -3.46 -10.40 -2.57
CA ALA A 31 -2.20 -10.58 -3.25
C ALA A 31 -2.31 -11.59 -4.40
N LEU A 32 -1.60 -11.30 -5.47
CA LEU A 32 -1.52 -12.12 -6.66
C LEU A 32 -0.06 -12.29 -7.08
N PRO A 33 0.43 -13.53 -7.23
CA PRO A 33 1.73 -13.76 -7.84
C PRO A 33 1.69 -13.39 -9.32
N ILE A 34 2.72 -12.70 -9.78
CA ILE A 34 2.89 -12.30 -11.18
C ILE A 34 4.32 -12.55 -11.63
N GLU A 35 4.51 -12.79 -12.90
CA GLU A 35 5.83 -13.04 -13.47
C GLU A 35 6.14 -12.04 -14.59
N GLY A 36 7.42 -11.66 -14.71
CA GLY A 36 7.92 -10.88 -15.83
C GLY A 36 7.48 -9.41 -15.87
N ILE A 37 6.87 -8.90 -14.79
CA ILE A 37 6.48 -7.49 -14.72
C ILE A 37 7.61 -6.66 -14.10
N ASP A 38 7.95 -5.57 -14.77
CA ASP A 38 8.86 -4.57 -14.22
C ASP A 38 8.07 -3.51 -13.45
N PRO A 39 8.34 -3.34 -12.13
CA PRO A 39 7.67 -2.34 -11.32
C PRO A 39 7.80 -0.91 -11.85
N LEU A 40 8.93 -0.56 -12.45
CA LEU A 40 9.13 0.76 -13.05
C LEU A 40 8.18 1.00 -14.23
N LEU A 41 8.01 -0.01 -15.10
CA LEU A 41 7.12 0.10 -16.27
C LEU A 41 5.64 0.01 -15.89
N ALA A 42 5.31 -0.69 -14.80
CA ALA A 42 3.93 -0.85 -14.34
C ALA A 42 3.43 0.37 -13.53
N LEU A 43 4.34 1.09 -12.85
CA LEU A 43 3.98 2.20 -11.96
C LEU A 43 3.11 3.28 -12.62
N PRO A 44 3.38 3.77 -13.85
CA PRO A 44 2.52 4.76 -14.47
C PRO A 44 1.08 4.31 -14.66
N GLN A 45 0.87 3.02 -14.95
CA GLN A 45 -0.47 2.45 -15.12
C GLN A 45 -1.22 2.30 -13.80
N LEU A 46 -0.51 1.88 -12.72
CA LEU A 46 -1.07 1.77 -11.38
C LEU A 46 -1.39 3.13 -10.77
N ALA A 47 -0.68 4.17 -11.20
CA ALA A 47 -0.70 5.51 -10.60
C ALA A 47 -1.40 6.55 -11.48
N GLU A 48 -2.10 6.16 -12.55
CA GLU A 48 -2.65 7.10 -13.56
C GLU A 48 -3.53 8.19 -12.94
N GLN A 49 -4.22 7.88 -11.84
CA GLN A 49 -5.09 8.83 -11.13
C GLN A 49 -4.67 9.05 -9.67
N GLU A 50 -3.51 8.53 -9.26
CA GLU A 50 -3.11 8.49 -7.85
C GLU A 50 -2.09 9.60 -7.53
N SER A 51 -2.28 10.26 -6.39
CA SER A 51 -1.40 11.33 -5.91
C SER A 51 -0.07 10.80 -5.37
N LEU A 52 -0.06 9.57 -4.84
CA LEU A 52 1.13 8.91 -4.32
C LEU A 52 1.73 7.98 -5.37
N GLN A 53 3.02 8.19 -5.65
CA GLN A 53 3.81 7.29 -6.50
C GLN A 53 5.17 7.09 -5.85
N VAL A 54 5.54 5.86 -5.61
CA VAL A 54 6.82 5.50 -5.01
C VAL A 54 7.45 4.38 -5.79
N LEU A 55 8.74 4.54 -6.12
CA LEU A 55 9.59 3.48 -6.63
C LEU A 55 10.80 3.34 -5.71
N TRP A 56 11.03 2.14 -5.23
CA TRP A 56 12.22 1.76 -4.50
C TRP A 56 12.89 0.60 -5.21
N ASP A 57 14.11 0.80 -5.65
CA ASP A 57 14.94 -0.24 -6.25
C ASP A 57 16.25 -0.37 -5.48
N SER A 58 16.44 -1.51 -4.83
CA SER A 58 17.68 -1.82 -4.11
C SER A 58 18.35 -3.03 -4.74
N ALA A 59 19.39 -2.80 -5.51
CA ALA A 59 20.15 -3.88 -6.11
C ALA A 59 21.23 -4.45 -5.14
N PRO A 60 21.44 -5.78 -5.08
CA PRO A 60 20.68 -6.82 -5.74
C PRO A 60 19.45 -7.19 -4.90
N GLY A 61 18.27 -7.11 -5.38
CA GLY A 61 17.20 -7.70 -4.61
C GLY A 61 15.79 -7.21 -4.84
N LEU A 62 15.29 -6.32 -4.02
CA LEU A 62 13.89 -5.92 -4.03
C LEU A 62 13.69 -4.65 -4.87
N CYS A 63 12.82 -4.76 -5.87
CA CYS A 63 12.21 -3.62 -6.52
C CYS A 63 10.75 -3.51 -6.05
N LEU A 64 10.36 -2.34 -5.57
CA LEU A 64 9.03 -2.04 -5.05
C LEU A 64 8.48 -0.81 -5.75
N ALA A 65 7.31 -0.93 -6.36
CA ALA A 65 6.48 0.19 -6.79
C ALA A 65 5.23 0.25 -5.93
N ALA A 66 4.76 1.44 -5.61
CA ALA A 66 3.52 1.65 -4.87
C ALA A 66 2.79 2.89 -5.38
N ALA A 67 1.45 2.82 -5.39
CA ALA A 67 0.59 3.88 -5.87
C ALA A 67 -0.67 4.01 -5.02
N GLY A 68 -1.12 5.25 -4.85
CA GLY A 68 -2.33 5.62 -4.13
C GLY A 68 -2.30 5.33 -2.64
N PRO A 69 -2.92 6.15 -1.81
CA PRO A 69 -3.11 5.86 -0.40
C PRO A 69 -4.35 4.98 -0.18
N CYS A 70 -4.23 3.88 0.56
CA CYS A 70 -5.35 3.17 1.18
C CYS A 70 -5.64 3.74 2.57
N GLN A 71 -4.59 3.90 3.37
CA GLN A 71 -4.61 4.57 4.66
C GLN A 71 -3.41 5.53 4.72
N GLU A 72 -3.61 6.73 5.25
CA GLU A 72 -2.58 7.75 5.28
C GLU A 72 -2.59 8.52 6.62
N LEU A 73 -1.41 8.85 7.10
CA LEU A 73 -1.17 9.75 8.21
C LEU A 73 -0.16 10.81 7.80
N GLU A 74 -0.55 12.06 7.89
CA GLU A 74 0.33 13.22 7.74
C GLU A 74 0.40 14.01 9.03
N LEU A 75 1.61 14.33 9.47
CA LEU A 75 1.80 15.10 10.70
C LEU A 75 3.15 15.81 10.75
N ALA A 76 3.25 16.70 11.74
CA ALA A 76 4.47 17.41 12.11
C ALA A 76 4.62 17.38 13.64
N GLY A 77 5.79 17.75 14.13
CA GLY A 77 6.05 17.87 15.56
C GLY A 77 7.04 16.85 16.11
N SER A 78 7.43 17.04 17.37
CA SER A 78 8.52 16.29 18.01
C SER A 78 8.22 14.80 18.19
N ARG A 79 6.95 14.41 18.24
CA ARG A 79 6.52 12.99 18.41
C ARG A 79 6.22 12.28 17.09
N ARG A 80 6.65 12.84 15.97
CA ARG A 80 6.34 12.33 14.64
C ARG A 80 6.77 10.89 14.39
N PHE A 81 7.92 10.49 14.90
CA PHE A 81 8.42 9.12 14.74
C PHE A 81 7.58 8.10 15.51
N GLU A 82 7.23 8.43 16.76
CA GLU A 82 6.39 7.60 17.61
C GLU A 82 4.98 7.43 16.99
N GLN A 83 4.42 8.52 16.48
CA GLN A 83 3.08 8.49 15.88
C GLN A 83 3.08 7.74 14.55
N ALA A 84 4.12 7.89 13.72
CA ALA A 84 4.28 7.11 12.49
C ALA A 84 4.43 5.60 12.79
N GLN A 85 5.19 5.24 13.83
CA GLN A 85 5.31 3.86 14.27
C GLN A 85 3.95 3.29 14.71
N ARG A 86 3.22 4.01 15.57
CA ARG A 86 1.88 3.60 16.02
C ARG A 86 0.90 3.43 14.87
N PHE A 87 0.94 4.31 13.89
CA PHE A 87 0.12 4.19 12.69
C PHE A 87 0.46 2.92 11.90
N ALA A 88 1.75 2.67 11.68
CA ALA A 88 2.19 1.46 10.96
C ALA A 88 1.76 0.19 11.69
N ASP A 89 1.97 0.12 13.02
CA ASP A 89 1.58 -1.02 13.85
C ASP A 89 0.05 -1.22 13.81
N LEU A 90 -0.73 -0.13 13.89
CA LEU A 90 -2.19 -0.19 13.85
C LEU A 90 -2.69 -0.65 12.48
N CYS A 91 -2.17 -0.12 11.39
CA CYS A 91 -2.53 -0.56 10.03
C CYS A 91 -2.24 -2.05 9.85
N LEU A 92 -1.03 -2.49 10.18
CA LEU A 92 -0.63 -3.88 9.98
C LEU A 92 -1.35 -4.86 10.91
N SER A 93 -1.70 -4.45 12.14
CA SER A 93 -2.46 -5.30 13.08
C SER A 93 -3.93 -5.47 12.70
N ARG A 94 -4.51 -4.48 12.00
CA ARG A 94 -5.90 -4.53 11.51
C ARG A 94 -6.03 -5.13 10.12
N LEU A 95 -4.91 -5.28 9.42
CA LEU A 95 -4.89 -5.74 8.05
C LEU A 95 -5.16 -7.25 7.97
N HIS A 96 -6.28 -7.63 7.37
CA HIS A 96 -6.53 -9.02 7.02
C HIS A 96 -5.80 -9.37 5.72
N ASP A 97 -4.65 -10.04 5.85
CA ASP A 97 -3.84 -10.49 4.71
C ASP A 97 -4.36 -11.82 4.17
N THR A 98 -4.99 -11.81 3.00
CA THR A 98 -5.52 -13.02 2.34
C THR A 98 -4.43 -13.94 1.78
N ALA A 99 -3.16 -13.52 1.84
CA ALA A 99 -1.98 -14.27 1.38
C ALA A 99 -0.85 -14.20 2.43
N ALA A 100 -1.17 -14.52 3.68
CA ALA A 100 -0.23 -14.46 4.81
C ALA A 100 1.03 -15.33 4.60
N ASP A 101 0.92 -16.43 3.84
CA ASP A 101 2.03 -17.32 3.50
C ASP A 101 2.90 -16.79 2.35
N SER A 102 2.62 -15.60 1.83
CA SER A 102 3.42 -14.99 0.78
C SER A 102 4.86 -14.73 1.26
N PRO A 103 5.86 -14.77 0.35
CA PRO A 103 7.24 -14.54 0.74
C PRO A 103 7.46 -13.12 1.28
N ALA A 104 8.51 -12.91 2.08
CA ALA A 104 8.75 -11.65 2.78
C ALA A 104 8.77 -10.41 1.86
N HIS A 105 9.23 -10.54 0.62
CA HIS A 105 9.23 -9.44 -0.35
C HIS A 105 7.83 -9.08 -0.85
N ALA A 106 6.86 -9.98 -0.73
CA ALA A 106 5.48 -9.78 -1.15
C ALA A 106 4.55 -9.29 -0.04
N ARG A 107 5.01 -9.21 1.20
CA ARG A 107 4.18 -8.78 2.35
C ARG A 107 3.74 -7.33 2.22
N PRO A 108 2.59 -6.96 2.81
CA PRO A 108 2.13 -5.58 2.83
C PRO A 108 3.13 -4.69 3.58
N ARG A 109 3.24 -3.43 3.18
CA ARG A 109 4.18 -2.47 3.75
C ARG A 109 3.50 -1.14 3.98
N VAL A 110 3.81 -0.53 5.11
CA VAL A 110 3.57 0.89 5.34
C VAL A 110 4.83 1.64 4.92
N LEU A 111 4.67 2.59 4.02
CA LEU A 111 5.75 3.44 3.52
C LEU A 111 5.85 4.68 4.41
N LEU A 112 7.06 5.00 4.84
CA LEU A 112 7.33 6.12 5.74
C LEU A 112 8.25 7.12 5.03
N ARG A 113 7.84 8.38 4.96
CA ARG A 113 8.63 9.49 4.47
C ARG A 113 8.80 10.53 5.58
N PHE A 114 10.04 10.90 5.87
CA PHE A 114 10.37 11.89 6.87
C PHE A 114 11.13 13.05 6.24
N ARG A 115 10.78 14.28 6.63
CA ARG A 115 11.65 15.43 6.40
C ARG A 115 12.78 15.43 7.42
N PHE A 116 13.93 15.92 6.99
CA PHE A 116 15.08 16.05 7.89
C PHE A 116 14.77 17.02 9.05
N PHE A 117 14.18 18.17 8.74
CA PHE A 117 13.77 19.16 9.73
C PHE A 117 12.29 19.03 10.09
N ASP A 118 11.97 19.19 11.37
CA ASP A 118 10.61 19.09 11.91
C ASP A 118 9.77 20.34 11.61
N GLN A 119 10.40 21.51 11.49
CA GLN A 119 9.71 22.78 11.29
C GLN A 119 9.96 23.32 9.88
N VAL A 120 8.88 23.75 9.24
CA VAL A 120 8.97 24.58 8.04
C VAL A 120 9.38 25.98 8.51
N SER A 121 10.51 26.47 8.05
CA SER A 121 10.91 27.87 8.26
C SER A 121 9.75 28.78 7.88
N GLU A 122 9.30 29.67 8.80
CA GLU A 122 8.15 30.56 8.63
C GLU A 122 8.18 31.50 7.41
N ARG A 123 9.28 31.50 6.66
CA ARG A 123 9.50 32.40 5.52
C ARG A 123 8.70 32.07 4.26
N ARG A 124 7.99 30.94 4.19
CA ARG A 124 7.17 30.58 3.03
C ARG A 124 5.72 30.27 3.41
N ARG A 125 5.02 31.30 3.90
CA ARG A 125 3.57 31.22 4.22
C ARG A 125 2.63 31.01 3.03
N SER A 126 3.15 30.94 1.81
CA SER A 126 2.36 30.88 0.55
C SER A 126 2.34 29.52 -0.14
N GLU A 127 3.14 28.55 0.29
CA GLU A 127 3.15 27.21 -0.33
C GLU A 127 2.46 26.19 0.58
N ALA A 128 1.79 25.20 -0.02
CA ALA A 128 1.17 24.09 0.72
C ALA A 128 2.15 23.51 1.73
N VAL A 129 1.74 23.45 3.01
CA VAL A 129 2.57 22.93 4.10
C VAL A 129 2.83 21.46 3.81
N VAL A 130 4.03 21.13 3.35
CA VAL A 130 4.42 19.72 3.18
C VAL A 130 4.64 19.12 4.56
N PRO A 131 3.95 18.03 4.93
CA PRO A 131 4.07 17.41 6.25
C PRO A 131 5.51 17.00 6.55
N SER A 132 5.90 17.04 7.82
CA SER A 132 7.24 16.57 8.24
C SER A 132 7.35 15.04 8.25
N VAL A 133 6.21 14.38 8.34
CA VAL A 133 6.05 12.93 8.20
C VAL A 133 4.82 12.61 7.36
N GLN A 134 4.98 11.65 6.49
CA GLN A 134 3.89 10.98 5.79
C GLN A 134 4.09 9.47 5.96
N ALA A 135 3.07 8.79 6.49
CA ALA A 135 3.02 7.34 6.64
C ALA A 135 1.84 6.82 5.83
N VAL A 136 2.06 5.90 4.91
CA VAL A 136 1.04 5.44 3.97
C VAL A 136 1.05 3.92 3.86
N LEU A 137 -0.13 3.30 4.06
CA LEU A 137 -0.42 1.98 3.52
C LEU A 137 -0.88 2.20 2.08
N PRO A 138 -0.11 1.81 1.05
CA PRO A 138 -0.48 2.09 -0.33
C PRO A 138 -1.67 1.24 -0.76
N ARG A 139 -2.49 1.76 -1.68
CA ARG A 139 -3.57 1.00 -2.31
C ARG A 139 -2.99 -0.11 -3.20
N TRP A 140 -2.03 0.24 -4.04
CA TRP A 140 -1.32 -0.69 -4.91
C TRP A 140 0.13 -0.85 -4.47
N GLN A 141 0.57 -2.09 -4.37
CA GLN A 141 1.97 -2.42 -4.13
C GLN A 141 2.39 -3.52 -5.09
N LEU A 142 3.39 -3.24 -5.90
CA LEU A 142 4.03 -4.20 -6.78
C LEU A 142 5.45 -4.45 -6.29
N SER A 143 5.76 -5.68 -5.93
CA SER A 143 7.10 -6.07 -5.49
C SER A 143 7.68 -7.13 -6.41
N ARG A 144 9.00 -7.02 -6.68
CA ARG A 144 9.73 -7.99 -7.50
C ARG A 144 11.06 -8.34 -6.84
N GLN A 145 11.36 -9.63 -6.81
CA GLN A 145 12.66 -10.16 -6.45
C GLN A 145 13.10 -11.18 -7.50
N GLY A 146 14.13 -10.85 -8.26
CA GLY A 146 14.52 -11.60 -9.44
C GLY A 146 13.40 -11.63 -10.50
N ARG A 147 12.95 -12.83 -10.88
CA ARG A 147 11.85 -13.03 -11.85
C ARG A 147 10.46 -13.10 -11.20
N ARG A 148 10.38 -13.24 -9.89
CA ARG A 148 9.13 -13.41 -9.15
C ARG A 148 8.63 -12.05 -8.70
N GLY A 149 7.40 -11.75 -9.07
CA GLY A 149 6.68 -10.54 -8.67
C GLY A 149 5.39 -10.87 -7.92
N TRP A 150 4.91 -9.87 -7.20
CA TRP A 150 3.63 -9.92 -6.50
C TRP A 150 2.96 -8.56 -6.61
N LEU A 151 1.72 -8.59 -7.03
CA LEU A 151 0.83 -7.44 -6.97
C LEU A 151 -0.02 -7.55 -5.72
N ARG A 152 -0.10 -6.46 -4.94
CA ARG A 152 -1.02 -6.31 -3.81
C ARG A 152 -1.99 -5.18 -4.07
N LEU A 153 -3.20 -5.40 -3.59
CA LEU A 153 -4.24 -4.40 -3.51
C LEU A 153 -4.71 -4.33 -2.05
N ASN A 154 -4.60 -3.16 -1.44
CA ASN A 154 -5.12 -2.90 -0.11
C ASN A 154 -6.34 -2.00 -0.21
N GLY A 155 -7.36 -2.27 0.59
CA GLY A 155 -8.56 -1.45 0.62
C GLY A 155 -9.45 -1.77 1.81
N VAL A 156 -10.35 -0.83 2.09
CA VAL A 156 -11.39 -0.98 3.10
C VAL A 156 -12.64 -1.52 2.41
N VAL A 157 -13.24 -2.53 3.01
CA VAL A 157 -14.45 -3.20 2.52
C VAL A 157 -15.47 -3.22 3.65
N SER A 158 -16.62 -2.62 3.44
CA SER A 158 -17.72 -2.55 4.40
C SER A 158 -18.95 -3.32 3.92
N SER A 159 -18.95 -3.78 2.68
CA SER A 159 -20.05 -4.52 2.07
C SER A 159 -19.60 -5.48 0.99
N ALA A 160 -20.48 -6.41 0.61
CA ALA A 160 -20.22 -7.31 -0.52
C ALA A 160 -20.10 -6.55 -1.87
N ALA A 161 -20.67 -5.35 -1.98
CA ALA A 161 -20.52 -4.51 -3.17
C ALA A 161 -19.10 -3.95 -3.26
N ASP A 162 -18.53 -3.45 -2.15
CA ASP A 162 -17.18 -2.90 -2.08
C ASP A 162 -16.12 -3.91 -2.53
N CYS A 163 -16.36 -5.21 -2.30
CA CYS A 163 -15.47 -6.26 -2.79
C CYS A 163 -15.30 -6.26 -4.31
N ARG A 164 -16.22 -5.67 -5.06
CA ARG A 164 -16.17 -5.59 -6.54
C ARG A 164 -15.53 -4.30 -7.02
N GLU A 165 -15.52 -3.26 -6.15
CA GLU A 165 -15.00 -1.92 -6.44
C GLU A 165 -13.56 -1.77 -5.93
N LEU A 166 -13.11 -2.70 -5.07
CA LEU A 166 -11.75 -2.75 -4.57
C LEU A 166 -10.78 -2.99 -5.72
#